data_8534b09b5f6470679e123c3cfac17250
#
_entry.id   8534b09b5f6470679e123c3cfac17250
#
_cell.length_a   1.000
_cell.length_b   1.000
_cell.length_c   1.000
_cell.angle_alpha   90.00
_cell.angle_beta   90.00
_cell.angle_gamma   90.00
#
_symmetry.space_group_name_H-M   'P 1'
#
loop_
_entity.id
_entity.type
_entity.pdbx_description
1 polymer ?
#
loop_
_entity_poly.entity_id
_entity_poly.type
_entity_poly.pdbx_seq_one_letter_code
_entity_poly.pdbx_strand_id
1 'polypeptide(L)'
;MKTPYLVSILLAAALAIIYLFQDQYADQMYLFSNAFPPVIAAVTVVSSIYGLMKYWGKLEDKFSKIWLGFTLGMIFWFLGELFWAIYTLLLNVEIPFPSIADVAWLIGYAPMMIAFHWYVRTFQFTISKKVYRAGAITIGLVSFGLFAYFLTPVLAEMAGKEVVAVGIDIAYPALDLALFGYALLALLIFTGGKIAVAWALISIATFMDVVGDMLFSLTTLQGTYYNGHPLELLFHFSYILYALAFYAHRKEF
;
A
#
# COMPACT_ATOMS: atom_id res chain seq x y z
N MET A 1 -8.68 -20.90 14.54
CA MET A 1 -8.09 -19.70 13.87
C MET A 1 -7.86 -18.65 14.93
N LYS A 2 -6.70 -17.94 14.95
CA LYS A 2 -6.45 -16.88 15.95
C LYS A 2 -7.41 -15.71 15.71
N THR A 3 -7.95 -15.14 16.79
CA THR A 3 -8.98 -14.08 16.73
C THR A 3 -8.72 -12.96 15.72
N PRO A 4 -7.50 -12.36 15.58
CA PRO A 4 -7.26 -11.29 14.61
C PRO A 4 -7.46 -11.71 13.15
N TYR A 5 -7.07 -12.93 12.78
CA TYR A 5 -7.30 -13.44 11.43
C TYR A 5 -8.79 -13.59 11.11
N LEU A 6 -9.57 -14.09 12.10
CA LEU A 6 -11.02 -14.19 11.94
C LEU A 6 -11.67 -12.81 11.80
N VAL A 7 -11.27 -11.85 12.63
CA VAL A 7 -11.77 -10.46 12.56
C VAL A 7 -11.43 -9.84 11.21
N SER A 8 -10.21 -10.01 10.71
CA SER A 8 -9.81 -9.49 9.39
C SER A 8 -10.63 -10.09 8.25
N ILE A 9 -10.91 -11.40 8.28
CA ILE A 9 -11.75 -12.07 7.28
C ILE A 9 -13.19 -11.56 7.35
N LEU A 10 -13.75 -11.45 8.55
CA LEU A 10 -15.12 -10.94 8.72
C LEU A 10 -15.26 -9.49 8.29
N LEU A 11 -14.26 -8.66 8.60
CA LEU A 11 -14.21 -7.27 8.14
C LEU A 11 -14.12 -7.18 6.62
N ALA A 12 -13.23 -7.94 5.99
CA ALA A 12 -13.10 -7.97 4.54
C ALA A 12 -14.40 -8.45 3.86
N ALA A 13 -15.05 -9.47 4.41
CA ALA A 13 -16.35 -9.96 3.91
C ALA A 13 -17.45 -8.90 4.07
N ALA A 14 -17.51 -8.21 5.22
CA ALA A 14 -18.46 -7.14 5.45
C ALA A 14 -18.26 -5.97 4.46
N LEU A 15 -17.01 -5.57 4.22
CA LEU A 15 -16.68 -4.55 3.23
C LEU A 15 -17.11 -4.96 1.82
N ALA A 16 -16.80 -6.20 1.41
CA ALA A 16 -17.22 -6.71 0.11
C ALA A 16 -18.76 -6.70 -0.05
N ILE A 17 -19.51 -7.05 1.00
CA ILE A 17 -20.97 -6.99 1.00
C ILE A 17 -21.45 -5.52 0.90
N ILE A 18 -20.85 -4.60 1.65
CA ILE A 18 -21.19 -3.17 1.58
C ILE A 18 -21.03 -2.65 0.15
N TYR A 19 -19.89 -2.91 -0.49
CA TYR A 19 -19.65 -2.47 -1.87
C TYR A 19 -20.53 -3.20 -2.90
N LEU A 20 -20.87 -4.46 -2.68
CA LEU A 20 -21.75 -5.24 -3.57
C LEU A 20 -23.17 -4.67 -3.64
N PHE A 21 -23.68 -4.15 -2.53
CA PHE A 21 -25.06 -3.64 -2.43
C PHE A 21 -25.14 -2.12 -2.41
N GLN A 22 -24.07 -1.41 -2.79
CA GLN A 22 -23.94 0.06 -2.69
C GLN A 22 -25.06 0.84 -3.39
N ASP A 23 -25.63 0.32 -4.48
CA ASP A 23 -26.71 0.97 -5.22
C ASP A 23 -27.98 1.18 -4.37
N GLN A 24 -28.14 0.42 -3.28
CA GLN A 24 -29.28 0.54 -2.37
C GLN A 24 -29.16 1.70 -1.37
N TYR A 25 -27.93 2.27 -1.22
CA TYR A 25 -27.62 3.33 -0.25
C TYR A 25 -26.48 4.26 -0.76
N ALA A 26 -26.65 4.75 -1.98
CA ALA A 26 -25.60 5.53 -2.67
C ALA A 26 -25.12 6.76 -1.87
N ASP A 27 -26.05 7.51 -1.21
CA ASP A 27 -25.69 8.68 -0.40
C ASP A 27 -24.83 8.30 0.81
N GLN A 28 -25.18 7.20 1.49
CA GLN A 28 -24.40 6.70 2.63
C GLN A 28 -23.05 6.12 2.16
N MET A 29 -23.01 5.59 0.93
CA MET A 29 -21.79 5.05 0.36
C MET A 29 -20.77 6.14 0.10
N TYR A 30 -21.16 7.32 -0.35
CA TYR A 30 -20.27 8.49 -0.46
C TYR A 30 -19.60 8.82 0.89
N LEU A 31 -20.39 8.88 1.96
CA LEU A 31 -19.86 9.12 3.30
C LEU A 31 -18.94 8.00 3.75
N PHE A 32 -19.33 6.75 3.54
CA PHE A 32 -18.57 5.57 3.96
C PHE A 32 -17.22 5.49 3.23
N SER A 33 -17.21 5.63 1.91
CA SER A 33 -16.01 5.53 1.08
C SER A 33 -14.94 6.58 1.40
N ASN A 34 -15.36 7.74 1.90
CA ASN A 34 -14.43 8.80 2.30
C ASN A 34 -14.07 8.81 3.80
N ALA A 35 -14.92 8.24 4.67
CA ALA A 35 -14.66 8.20 6.12
C ALA A 35 -13.91 6.94 6.56
N PHE A 36 -14.13 5.81 5.90
CA PHE A 36 -13.55 4.52 6.30
C PHE A 36 -12.05 4.40 6.02
N PRO A 37 -11.49 4.88 4.89
CA PRO A 37 -10.05 4.74 4.59
C PRO A 37 -9.13 5.29 5.70
N PRO A 38 -9.30 6.51 6.21
CA PRO A 38 -8.46 6.99 7.30
C PRO A 38 -8.63 6.16 8.60
N VAL A 39 -9.80 5.57 8.84
CA VAL A 39 -10.01 4.70 10.02
C VAL A 39 -9.19 3.44 9.92
N ILE A 40 -9.24 2.73 8.79
CA ILE A 40 -8.49 1.48 8.61
C ILE A 40 -6.98 1.73 8.50
N ALA A 41 -6.57 2.84 7.89
CA ALA A 41 -5.19 3.27 7.87
C ALA A 41 -4.67 3.58 9.28
N ALA A 42 -5.47 4.25 10.14
CA ALA A 42 -5.13 4.46 11.56
C ALA A 42 -4.95 3.14 12.32
N VAL A 43 -5.81 2.14 12.09
CA VAL A 43 -5.65 0.79 12.68
C VAL A 43 -4.33 0.18 12.23
N THR A 44 -3.94 0.38 10.97
CA THR A 44 -2.66 -0.11 10.44
C THR A 44 -1.47 0.60 11.09
N VAL A 45 -1.55 1.91 11.29
CA VAL A 45 -0.53 2.68 12.04
C VAL A 45 -0.40 2.15 13.47
N VAL A 46 -1.51 1.96 14.20
CA VAL A 46 -1.49 1.41 15.56
C VAL A 46 -0.85 0.02 15.58
N SER A 47 -1.17 -0.83 14.61
CA SER A 47 -0.59 -2.18 14.48
C SER A 47 0.91 -2.12 14.18
N SER A 48 1.36 -1.17 13.35
CA SER A 48 2.78 -0.99 13.01
C SER A 48 3.57 -0.48 14.22
N ILE A 49 3.04 0.49 14.98
CA ILE A 49 3.61 0.97 16.24
C ILE A 49 3.69 -0.17 17.26
N TYR A 50 2.63 -0.97 17.37
CA TYR A 50 2.62 -2.16 18.24
C TYR A 50 3.72 -3.15 17.85
N GLY A 51 3.97 -3.35 16.56
CA GLY A 51 5.11 -4.13 16.04
C GLY A 51 6.45 -3.51 16.42
N LEU A 52 6.60 -2.19 16.20
CA LEU A 52 7.83 -1.43 16.46
C LEU A 52 8.20 -1.40 17.97
N MET A 53 7.21 -1.35 18.86
CA MET A 53 7.44 -1.34 20.32
C MET A 53 8.26 -2.53 20.81
N LYS A 54 8.29 -3.63 20.09
CA LYS A 54 9.16 -4.78 20.39
C LYS A 54 10.64 -4.42 20.32
N TYR A 55 10.99 -3.46 19.47
CA TYR A 55 12.36 -3.02 19.20
C TYR A 55 12.69 -1.67 19.86
N TRP A 56 11.73 -1.10 20.61
CA TRP A 56 11.92 0.16 21.32
C TRP A 56 13.07 0.03 22.33
N GLY A 57 14.02 0.88 22.28
CA GLY A 57 15.27 0.79 23.09
C GLY A 57 16.44 0.14 22.36
N LYS A 58 16.24 -0.40 21.14
CA LYS A 58 17.29 -0.93 20.26
C LYS A 58 17.19 -0.30 18.88
N LEU A 59 16.86 0.99 18.77
CA LEU A 59 16.63 1.68 17.50
C LEU A 59 17.89 1.76 16.62
N GLU A 60 19.07 1.44 17.15
CA GLU A 60 20.29 1.33 16.38
C GLU A 60 20.37 0.02 15.56
N ASP A 61 19.63 -1.01 15.97
CA ASP A 61 19.62 -2.29 15.29
C ASP A 61 18.95 -2.16 13.91
N LYS A 62 19.48 -2.91 12.94
CA LYS A 62 18.93 -2.93 11.57
C LYS A 62 17.46 -3.33 11.53
N PHE A 63 17.04 -4.26 12.38
CA PHE A 63 15.66 -4.70 12.48
C PHE A 63 14.73 -3.58 12.95
N SER A 64 15.14 -2.85 13.96
CA SER A 64 14.37 -1.70 14.46
C SER A 64 14.18 -0.64 13.39
N LYS A 65 15.23 -0.36 12.61
CA LYS A 65 15.17 0.61 11.49
C LYS A 65 14.24 0.16 10.37
N ILE A 66 14.18 -1.14 10.07
CA ILE A 66 13.23 -1.70 9.10
C ILE A 66 11.79 -1.44 9.55
N TRP A 67 11.47 -1.81 10.79
CA TRP A 67 10.10 -1.61 11.32
C TRP A 67 9.75 -0.14 11.54
N LEU A 68 10.72 0.69 11.89
CA LEU A 68 10.54 2.15 11.93
C LEU A 68 10.20 2.69 10.53
N GLY A 69 10.90 2.25 9.49
CA GLY A 69 10.62 2.65 8.12
C GLY A 69 9.20 2.29 7.67
N PHE A 70 8.74 1.06 7.95
CA PHE A 70 7.35 0.68 7.68
C PHE A 70 6.36 1.53 8.48
N THR A 71 6.64 1.76 9.77
CA THR A 71 5.75 2.57 10.62
C THR A 71 5.65 4.01 10.11
N LEU A 72 6.76 4.62 9.72
CA LEU A 72 6.76 5.96 9.12
C LEU A 72 5.99 5.99 7.80
N GLY A 73 6.17 4.99 6.94
CA GLY A 73 5.40 4.87 5.70
C GLY A 73 3.90 4.81 5.95
N MET A 74 3.45 3.96 6.89
CA MET A 74 2.03 3.85 7.25
C MET A 74 1.48 5.15 7.87
N ILE A 75 2.29 5.90 8.64
CA ILE A 75 1.88 7.20 9.16
C ILE A 75 1.64 8.19 8.01
N PHE A 76 2.53 8.27 7.04
CA PHE A 76 2.37 9.17 5.91
C PHE A 76 1.19 8.77 5.01
N TRP A 77 0.97 7.49 4.78
CA TRP A 77 -0.19 7.01 4.04
C TRP A 77 -1.49 7.30 4.78
N PHE A 78 -1.54 7.09 6.10
CA PHE A 78 -2.67 7.53 6.92
C PHE A 78 -2.95 9.03 6.80
N LEU A 79 -1.90 9.87 6.79
CA LEU A 79 -2.06 11.32 6.60
C LEU A 79 -2.64 11.64 5.22
N GLY A 80 -2.27 10.92 4.18
CA GLY A 80 -2.87 11.05 2.86
C GLY A 80 -4.37 10.76 2.87
N GLU A 81 -4.79 9.62 3.46
CA GLU A 81 -6.22 9.29 3.65
C GLU A 81 -6.97 10.33 4.46
N LEU A 82 -6.33 10.84 5.51
CA LEU A 82 -6.91 11.87 6.37
C LEU A 82 -7.11 13.19 5.60
N PHE A 83 -6.13 13.63 4.80
CA PHE A 83 -6.26 14.83 3.98
C PHE A 83 -7.34 14.65 2.91
N TRP A 84 -7.40 13.49 2.26
CA TRP A 84 -8.49 13.17 1.34
C TRP A 84 -9.86 13.33 2.00
N ALA A 85 -10.06 12.72 3.17
CA ALA A 85 -11.32 12.81 3.92
C ALA A 85 -11.65 14.25 4.37
N ILE A 86 -10.63 15.06 4.72
CA ILE A 86 -10.82 16.48 5.06
C ILE A 86 -11.36 17.25 3.85
N TYR A 87 -10.76 17.08 2.66
CA TYR A 87 -11.25 17.76 1.45
C TYR A 87 -12.69 17.36 1.13
N THR A 88 -12.97 16.07 1.11
CA THR A 88 -14.27 15.53 0.67
C THR A 88 -15.39 15.75 1.69
N LEU A 89 -15.13 15.47 2.99
CA LEU A 89 -16.19 15.44 4.02
C LEU A 89 -16.28 16.72 4.84
N LEU A 90 -15.16 17.42 5.11
CA LEU A 90 -15.19 18.61 5.95
C LEU A 90 -15.25 19.88 5.12
N LEU A 91 -14.45 19.97 4.07
CA LEU A 91 -14.46 21.14 3.18
C LEU A 91 -15.52 21.03 2.09
N ASN A 92 -16.02 19.81 1.84
CA ASN A 92 -17.01 19.51 0.80
C ASN A 92 -16.60 20.07 -0.58
N VAL A 93 -15.32 19.85 -0.93
CA VAL A 93 -14.75 20.25 -2.21
C VAL A 93 -14.14 19.03 -2.90
N GLU A 94 -14.16 19.05 -4.23
CA GLU A 94 -13.40 18.09 -5.00
C GLU A 94 -11.90 18.26 -4.72
N ILE A 95 -11.20 17.14 -4.49
CA ILE A 95 -9.78 17.21 -4.16
C ILE A 95 -9.00 17.74 -5.36
N PRO A 96 -8.18 18.79 -5.19
CA PRO A 96 -7.34 19.26 -6.27
C PRO A 96 -6.26 18.21 -6.58
N PHE A 97 -5.88 18.11 -7.84
CA PHE A 97 -4.73 17.28 -8.23
C PHE A 97 -3.67 18.14 -8.92
N PRO A 98 -2.45 18.19 -8.40
CA PRO A 98 -1.95 17.59 -7.15
C PRO A 98 -2.48 18.24 -5.86
N SER A 99 -2.52 17.47 -4.78
CA SER A 99 -2.97 17.91 -3.46
C SER A 99 -1.94 17.62 -2.36
N ILE A 100 -2.21 18.07 -1.14
CA ILE A 100 -1.38 17.72 0.03
C ILE A 100 -1.49 16.22 0.37
N ALA A 101 -2.57 15.55 -0.01
CA ALA A 101 -2.71 14.10 0.14
C ALA A 101 -1.66 13.37 -0.70
N ASP A 102 -1.46 13.79 -1.97
CA ASP A 102 -0.43 13.24 -2.84
C ASP A 102 0.98 13.41 -2.25
N VAL A 103 1.25 14.58 -1.66
CA VAL A 103 2.54 14.82 -0.98
C VAL A 103 2.74 13.84 0.18
N ALA A 104 1.70 13.59 0.97
CA ALA A 104 1.78 12.65 2.09
C ALA A 104 1.99 11.21 1.59
N TRP A 105 1.19 10.73 0.64
CA TRP A 105 1.35 9.39 0.08
C TRP A 105 2.74 9.20 -0.53
N LEU A 106 3.21 10.12 -1.37
CA LEU A 106 4.53 10.03 -2.01
C LEU A 106 5.69 10.03 -1.00
N ILE A 107 5.62 10.81 0.07
CA ILE A 107 6.63 10.78 1.15
C ILE A 107 6.64 9.41 1.81
N GLY A 108 5.49 8.75 1.97
CA GLY A 108 5.37 7.43 2.60
C GLY A 108 6.14 6.32 1.89
N TYR A 109 6.29 6.42 0.57
CA TYR A 109 7.08 5.44 -0.19
C TYR A 109 8.55 5.42 0.23
N ALA A 110 9.17 6.57 0.51
CA ALA A 110 10.59 6.65 0.81
C ALA A 110 11.01 5.81 2.03
N PRO A 111 10.40 5.95 3.22
CA PRO A 111 10.75 5.12 4.38
C PRO A 111 10.39 3.64 4.16
N MET A 112 9.31 3.31 3.44
CA MET A 112 8.97 1.92 3.11
C MET A 112 10.00 1.29 2.17
N MET A 113 10.42 1.99 1.13
CA MET A 113 11.46 1.54 0.21
C MET A 113 12.79 1.29 0.93
N ILE A 114 13.18 2.19 1.83
CA ILE A 114 14.38 2.03 2.66
C ILE A 114 14.26 0.79 3.56
N ALA A 115 13.09 0.58 4.18
CA ALA A 115 12.82 -0.57 5.02
C ALA A 115 12.94 -1.90 4.24
N PHE A 116 12.28 -1.99 3.08
CA PHE A 116 12.39 -3.15 2.20
C PHE A 116 13.82 -3.37 1.70
N HIS A 117 14.52 -2.31 1.29
CA HIS A 117 15.90 -2.41 0.84
C HIS A 117 16.81 -2.99 1.93
N TRP A 118 16.74 -2.46 3.15
CA TRP A 118 17.53 -2.99 4.26
C TRP A 118 17.16 -4.41 4.62
N TYR A 119 15.88 -4.75 4.55
CA TYR A 119 15.42 -6.10 4.78
C TYR A 119 16.01 -7.09 3.76
N VAL A 120 15.84 -6.80 2.47
CA VAL A 120 16.40 -7.64 1.40
C VAL A 120 17.93 -7.76 1.55
N ARG A 121 18.64 -6.64 1.78
CA ARG A 121 20.09 -6.64 2.00
C ARG A 121 20.53 -7.49 3.19
N THR A 122 19.73 -7.51 4.25
CA THR A 122 20.05 -8.26 5.47
C THR A 122 19.86 -9.77 5.28
N PHE A 123 18.84 -10.18 4.52
CA PHE A 123 18.45 -11.59 4.43
C PHE A 123 18.71 -12.26 3.09
N GLN A 124 19.16 -11.54 2.04
CA GLN A 124 19.44 -12.12 0.72
C GLN A 124 20.40 -13.31 0.73
N PHE A 125 21.21 -13.46 1.78
CA PHE A 125 22.16 -14.54 1.93
C PHE A 125 21.53 -15.87 2.39
N THR A 126 20.25 -15.87 2.76
CA THR A 126 19.52 -17.07 3.16
C THR A 126 19.16 -17.95 1.98
N ILE A 127 19.21 -17.42 0.77
CA ILE A 127 19.00 -18.15 -0.49
C ILE A 127 20.26 -18.12 -1.35
N SER A 128 20.35 -19.04 -2.32
CA SER A 128 21.50 -19.07 -3.21
C SER A 128 21.60 -17.81 -4.07
N LYS A 129 22.84 -17.34 -4.32
CA LYS A 129 23.09 -16.16 -5.19
C LYS A 129 22.44 -16.29 -6.58
N LYS A 130 22.37 -17.53 -7.11
CA LYS A 130 21.76 -17.82 -8.41
C LYS A 130 20.25 -17.55 -8.37
N VAL A 131 19.56 -18.08 -7.35
CA VAL A 131 18.11 -17.89 -7.16
C VAL A 131 17.78 -16.41 -6.92
N TYR A 132 18.53 -15.74 -6.05
CA TYR A 132 18.36 -14.31 -5.78
C TYR A 132 18.50 -13.47 -7.06
N ARG A 133 19.60 -13.67 -7.83
CA ARG A 133 19.83 -12.92 -9.06
C ARG A 133 18.77 -13.19 -10.12
N ALA A 134 18.40 -14.46 -10.33
CA ALA A 134 17.35 -14.82 -11.27
C ALA A 134 16.02 -14.17 -10.88
N GLY A 135 15.62 -14.25 -9.61
CA GLY A 135 14.42 -13.61 -9.10
C GLY A 135 14.44 -12.09 -9.29
N ALA A 136 15.55 -11.44 -8.89
CA ALA A 136 15.69 -9.99 -9.03
C ALA A 136 15.61 -9.51 -10.50
N ILE A 137 16.24 -10.25 -11.42
CA ILE A 137 16.16 -9.93 -12.85
C ILE A 137 14.73 -10.13 -13.37
N THR A 138 14.09 -11.26 -13.06
CA THR A 138 12.72 -11.55 -13.50
C THR A 138 11.73 -10.50 -12.98
N ILE A 139 11.78 -10.19 -11.67
CA ILE A 139 10.95 -9.17 -11.05
C ILE A 139 11.20 -7.80 -11.72
N GLY A 140 12.47 -7.41 -11.89
CA GLY A 140 12.82 -6.15 -12.53
C GLY A 140 12.31 -6.02 -13.97
N LEU A 141 12.42 -7.09 -14.77
CA LEU A 141 11.91 -7.11 -16.15
C LEU A 141 10.38 -7.02 -16.20
N VAL A 142 9.68 -7.75 -15.33
CA VAL A 142 8.21 -7.69 -15.23
C VAL A 142 7.76 -6.30 -14.78
N SER A 143 8.37 -5.75 -13.71
CA SER A 143 8.05 -4.40 -13.23
C SER A 143 8.30 -3.34 -14.30
N PHE A 144 9.40 -3.44 -15.04
CA PHE A 144 9.69 -2.51 -16.13
C PHE A 144 8.67 -2.63 -17.28
N GLY A 145 8.28 -3.86 -17.65
CA GLY A 145 7.25 -4.07 -18.69
C GLY A 145 5.88 -3.51 -18.28
N LEU A 146 5.48 -3.72 -17.02
CA LEU A 146 4.25 -3.15 -16.47
C LEU A 146 4.33 -1.62 -16.41
N PHE A 147 5.46 -1.05 -15.95
CA PHE A 147 5.66 0.39 -15.94
C PHE A 147 5.52 0.99 -17.34
N ALA A 148 6.18 0.42 -18.35
CA ALA A 148 6.07 0.88 -19.73
C ALA A 148 4.63 0.80 -20.26
N TYR A 149 3.89 -0.25 -19.90
CA TYR A 149 2.48 -0.40 -20.26
C TYR A 149 1.60 0.69 -19.64
N PHE A 150 1.72 0.94 -18.34
CA PHE A 150 0.94 1.98 -17.65
C PHE A 150 1.38 3.40 -17.97
N LEU A 151 2.64 3.61 -18.33
CA LEU A 151 3.15 4.91 -18.74
C LEU A 151 2.54 5.37 -20.09
N THR A 152 2.19 4.44 -20.97
CA THR A 152 1.69 4.75 -22.32
C THR A 152 0.46 5.67 -22.30
N PRO A 153 -0.64 5.39 -21.57
CA PRO A 153 -1.80 6.27 -21.52
C PRO A 153 -1.50 7.61 -20.84
N VAL A 154 -0.65 7.62 -19.80
CA VAL A 154 -0.22 8.86 -19.13
C VAL A 154 0.48 9.78 -20.12
N LEU A 155 1.43 9.25 -20.90
CA LEU A 155 2.15 10.02 -21.92
C LEU A 155 1.23 10.52 -23.06
N ALA A 156 0.21 9.74 -23.43
CA ALA A 156 -0.74 10.14 -24.44
C ALA A 156 -1.59 11.36 -24.04
N GLU A 157 -1.81 11.55 -22.73
CA GLU A 157 -2.64 12.63 -22.17
C GLU A 157 -1.82 13.78 -21.55
N MET A 158 -0.50 13.80 -21.74
CA MET A 158 0.36 14.87 -21.20
C MET A 158 0.10 16.25 -21.79
N ALA A 159 -0.40 16.32 -23.02
CA ALA A 159 -0.57 17.57 -23.73
C ALA A 159 -1.59 18.48 -23.01
N GLY A 160 -1.11 19.62 -22.49
CA GLY A 160 -1.92 20.60 -21.79
C GLY A 160 -2.03 20.42 -20.27
N LYS A 161 -1.46 19.36 -19.68
CA LYS A 161 -1.38 19.19 -18.22
C LYS A 161 -0.19 19.96 -17.63
N GLU A 162 -0.32 20.35 -16.37
CA GLU A 162 0.79 20.92 -15.61
C GLU A 162 1.92 19.90 -15.41
N VAL A 163 3.18 20.37 -15.52
CA VAL A 163 4.38 19.51 -15.41
C VAL A 163 4.43 18.75 -14.08
N VAL A 164 3.99 19.38 -12.99
CA VAL A 164 3.97 18.75 -11.66
C VAL A 164 2.95 17.61 -11.62
N ALA A 165 1.75 17.81 -12.17
CA ALA A 165 0.71 16.77 -12.24
C ALA A 165 1.20 15.56 -13.03
N VAL A 166 1.79 15.79 -14.21
CA VAL A 166 2.39 14.72 -15.03
C VAL A 166 3.50 13.99 -14.27
N GLY A 167 4.35 14.73 -13.55
CA GLY A 167 5.41 14.14 -12.74
C GLY A 167 4.87 13.20 -11.67
N ILE A 168 3.76 13.53 -11.03
CA ILE A 168 3.09 12.71 -10.03
C ILE A 168 2.40 11.50 -10.68
N ASP A 169 1.71 11.69 -11.81
CA ASP A 169 1.10 10.60 -12.60
C ASP A 169 2.13 9.52 -13.01
N ILE A 170 3.39 9.92 -13.24
CA ILE A 170 4.49 8.98 -13.53
C ILE A 170 5.09 8.40 -12.25
N ALA A 171 5.19 9.18 -11.17
CA ALA A 171 5.83 8.78 -9.94
C ALA A 171 5.09 7.63 -9.25
N TYR A 172 3.76 7.66 -9.21
CA TYR A 172 2.95 6.61 -8.59
C TYR A 172 3.26 5.23 -9.16
N PRO A 173 3.03 4.93 -10.45
CA PRO A 173 3.30 3.59 -10.97
C PRO A 173 4.78 3.19 -10.88
N ALA A 174 5.71 4.14 -10.92
CA ALA A 174 7.14 3.84 -10.75
C ALA A 174 7.44 3.38 -9.32
N LEU A 175 6.93 4.10 -8.31
CA LEU A 175 7.14 3.80 -6.90
C LEU A 175 6.40 2.52 -6.48
N ASP A 176 5.18 2.33 -6.96
CA ASP A 176 4.37 1.13 -6.72
C ASP A 176 5.07 -0.13 -7.20
N LEU A 177 5.50 -0.14 -8.45
CA LEU A 177 6.19 -1.30 -9.02
C LEU A 177 7.55 -1.55 -8.37
N ALA A 178 8.25 -0.49 -7.95
CA ALA A 178 9.50 -0.63 -7.20
C ALA A 178 9.22 -1.23 -5.80
N LEU A 179 8.19 -0.74 -5.09
CA LEU A 179 7.79 -1.25 -3.78
C LEU A 179 7.35 -2.71 -3.88
N PHE A 180 6.51 -3.03 -4.86
CA PHE A 180 6.06 -4.39 -5.14
C PHE A 180 7.22 -5.32 -5.51
N GLY A 181 8.17 -4.85 -6.31
CA GLY A 181 9.38 -5.60 -6.64
C GLY A 181 10.19 -5.96 -5.38
N TYR A 182 10.35 -5.04 -4.44
CA TYR A 182 10.97 -5.32 -3.15
C TYR A 182 10.15 -6.28 -2.30
N ALA A 183 8.82 -6.16 -2.27
CA ALA A 183 7.94 -7.07 -1.55
C ALA A 183 8.06 -8.51 -2.08
N LEU A 184 8.11 -8.69 -3.39
CA LEU A 184 8.35 -9.99 -4.02
C LEU A 184 9.74 -10.56 -3.72
N LEU A 185 10.79 -9.72 -3.70
CA LEU A 185 12.13 -10.15 -3.29
C LEU A 185 12.15 -10.58 -1.82
N ALA A 186 11.46 -9.85 -0.95
CA ALA A 186 11.34 -10.21 0.45
C ALA A 186 10.59 -11.54 0.63
N LEU A 187 9.51 -11.76 -0.12
CA LEU A 187 8.79 -13.03 -0.13
C LEU A 187 9.65 -14.19 -0.65
N LEU A 188 10.42 -13.97 -1.73
CA LEU A 188 11.33 -14.97 -2.28
C LEU A 188 12.39 -15.41 -1.26
N ILE A 189 12.89 -14.49 -0.43
CA ILE A 189 13.87 -14.75 0.62
C ILE A 189 13.29 -15.63 1.73
N PHE A 190 11.99 -15.45 2.05
CA PHE A 190 11.32 -16.16 3.14
C PHE A 190 10.14 -17.01 2.64
N THR A 191 10.45 -18.08 1.94
CA THR A 191 9.46 -19.06 1.50
C THR A 191 9.06 -20.09 2.57
N GLY A 192 9.64 -19.99 3.78
CA GLY A 192 9.36 -20.94 4.87
C GLY A 192 9.60 -20.36 6.26
N GLY A 193 8.99 -21.00 7.28
CA GLY A 193 9.11 -20.59 8.67
C GLY A 193 8.03 -19.62 9.15
N LYS A 194 8.07 -19.27 10.44
CA LYS A 194 7.04 -18.43 11.08
C LYS A 194 7.01 -16.99 10.52
N ILE A 195 8.13 -16.47 10.09
CA ILE A 195 8.27 -15.12 9.51
C ILE A 195 7.62 -15.04 8.13
N ALA A 196 7.56 -16.16 7.39
CA ALA A 196 7.00 -16.18 6.05
C ALA A 196 5.55 -15.66 5.98
N VAL A 197 4.74 -15.89 7.02
CA VAL A 197 3.35 -15.42 7.07
C VAL A 197 3.28 -13.89 7.06
N ALA A 198 4.07 -13.21 7.89
CA ALA A 198 4.06 -11.74 7.94
C ALA A 198 4.50 -11.15 6.59
N TRP A 199 5.55 -11.70 5.98
CA TRP A 199 6.04 -11.22 4.68
C TRP A 199 5.13 -11.57 3.52
N ALA A 200 4.45 -12.71 3.55
CA ALA A 200 3.41 -13.04 2.57
C ALA A 200 2.24 -12.03 2.65
N LEU A 201 1.80 -11.70 3.87
CA LEU A 201 0.76 -10.70 4.08
C LEU A 201 1.18 -9.30 3.59
N ILE A 202 2.41 -8.86 3.88
CA ILE A 202 2.96 -7.60 3.35
C ILE A 202 2.98 -7.62 1.82
N SER A 203 3.46 -8.71 1.20
CA SER A 203 3.55 -8.80 -0.25
C SER A 203 2.19 -8.79 -0.93
N ILE A 204 1.19 -9.47 -0.36
CA ILE A 204 -0.19 -9.45 -0.87
C ILE A 204 -0.81 -8.06 -0.66
N ALA A 205 -0.57 -7.42 0.49
CA ALA A 205 -1.02 -6.06 0.76
C ALA A 205 -0.47 -5.09 -0.28
N THR A 206 0.86 -5.09 -0.48
CA THR A 206 1.53 -4.25 -1.49
C THR A 206 1.00 -4.54 -2.90
N PHE A 207 0.73 -5.80 -3.24
CA PHE A 207 0.14 -6.15 -4.54
C PHE A 207 -1.24 -5.54 -4.73
N MET A 208 -2.11 -5.62 -3.71
CA MET A 208 -3.46 -5.03 -3.77
C MET A 208 -3.41 -3.52 -3.91
N ASP A 209 -2.49 -2.88 -3.20
CA ASP A 209 -2.26 -1.44 -3.24
C ASP A 209 -1.85 -0.98 -4.64
N VAL A 210 -0.80 -1.60 -5.20
CA VAL A 210 -0.32 -1.33 -6.56
C VAL A 210 -1.40 -1.54 -7.62
N VAL A 211 -2.17 -2.62 -7.53
CA VAL A 211 -3.30 -2.86 -8.46
C VAL A 211 -4.40 -1.81 -8.26
N GLY A 212 -4.65 -1.42 -7.02
CA GLY A 212 -5.60 -0.35 -6.69
C GLY A 212 -5.22 0.97 -7.34
N ASP A 213 -3.96 1.41 -7.17
CA ASP A 213 -3.45 2.65 -7.75
C ASP A 213 -3.47 2.64 -9.29
N MET A 214 -3.09 1.51 -9.90
CA MET A 214 -3.17 1.36 -11.36
C MET A 214 -4.61 1.44 -11.87
N LEU A 215 -5.56 0.79 -11.22
CA LEU A 215 -6.98 0.84 -11.59
C LEU A 215 -7.57 2.22 -11.30
N PHE A 216 -7.18 2.86 -10.20
CA PHE A 216 -7.60 4.23 -9.88
C PHE A 216 -7.14 5.20 -10.98
N SER A 217 -5.87 5.15 -11.36
CA SER A 217 -5.35 5.98 -12.45
C SER A 217 -6.10 5.76 -13.76
N LEU A 218 -6.31 4.50 -14.15
CA LEU A 218 -7.04 4.17 -15.39
C LEU A 218 -8.49 4.64 -15.37
N THR A 219 -9.23 4.40 -14.28
CA THR A 219 -10.64 4.79 -14.17
C THR A 219 -10.81 6.31 -14.06
N THR A 220 -9.86 7.00 -13.44
CA THR A 220 -9.82 8.46 -13.37
C THR A 220 -9.56 9.05 -14.76
N LEU A 221 -8.59 8.54 -15.51
CA LEU A 221 -8.33 8.95 -16.90
C LEU A 221 -9.55 8.73 -17.80
N GLN A 222 -10.29 7.64 -17.60
CA GLN A 222 -11.50 7.31 -18.36
C GLN A 222 -12.74 8.08 -17.90
N GLY A 223 -12.65 8.85 -16.79
CA GLY A 223 -13.81 9.53 -16.20
C GLY A 223 -14.87 8.59 -15.63
N THR A 224 -14.48 7.36 -15.27
CA THR A 224 -15.38 6.32 -14.73
C THR A 224 -15.25 6.11 -13.22
N TYR A 225 -14.21 6.68 -12.60
CA TYR A 225 -14.05 6.64 -11.15
C TYR A 225 -15.10 7.51 -10.46
N TYR A 226 -15.62 7.03 -9.33
CA TYR A 226 -16.51 7.75 -8.41
C TYR A 226 -16.24 7.29 -6.97
N ASN A 227 -16.52 8.14 -5.98
CA ASN A 227 -16.40 7.77 -4.56
C ASN A 227 -17.37 6.62 -4.23
N GLY A 228 -16.83 5.51 -3.71
CA GLY A 228 -17.55 4.25 -3.55
C GLY A 228 -17.30 3.26 -4.69
N HIS A 229 -16.39 3.55 -5.61
CA HIS A 229 -16.04 2.61 -6.67
C HIS A 229 -15.49 1.29 -6.08
N PRO A 230 -15.89 0.11 -6.59
CA PRO A 230 -15.46 -1.19 -6.03
C PRO A 230 -13.95 -1.40 -5.97
N LEU A 231 -13.16 -0.68 -6.78
CA LEU A 231 -11.70 -0.74 -6.72
C LEU A 231 -11.14 -0.31 -5.35
N GLU A 232 -11.84 0.55 -4.61
CA GLU A 232 -11.42 1.01 -3.27
C GLU A 232 -11.27 -0.14 -2.26
N LEU A 233 -11.96 -1.28 -2.51
CA LEU A 233 -11.78 -2.50 -1.73
C LEU A 233 -10.32 -2.99 -1.74
N LEU A 234 -9.57 -2.73 -2.81
CA LEU A 234 -8.16 -3.12 -2.88
C LEU A 234 -7.34 -2.37 -1.83
N PHE A 235 -7.56 -1.07 -1.68
CA PHE A 235 -6.91 -0.25 -0.64
C PHE A 235 -7.34 -0.68 0.76
N HIS A 236 -8.63 -0.93 0.98
CA HIS A 236 -9.12 -1.39 2.28
C HIS A 236 -8.51 -2.75 2.66
N PHE A 237 -8.45 -3.69 1.72
CA PHE A 237 -7.84 -5.00 1.96
C PHE A 237 -6.34 -4.90 2.15
N SER A 238 -5.66 -4.01 1.43
CA SER A 238 -4.24 -3.71 1.63
C SER A 238 -3.97 -3.28 3.07
N TYR A 239 -4.67 -2.27 3.60
CA TYR A 239 -4.53 -1.82 4.99
C TYR A 239 -4.84 -2.93 6.01
N ILE A 240 -5.90 -3.74 5.81
CA ILE A 240 -6.23 -4.87 6.68
C ILE A 240 -5.08 -5.88 6.71
N LEU A 241 -4.50 -6.20 5.56
CA LEU A 241 -3.40 -7.16 5.44
C LEU A 241 -2.10 -6.62 6.05
N TYR A 242 -1.78 -5.33 5.86
CA TYR A 242 -0.64 -4.70 6.54
C TYR A 242 -0.81 -4.74 8.05
N ALA A 243 -1.98 -4.37 8.58
CA ALA A 243 -2.26 -4.43 10.00
C ALA A 243 -2.08 -5.84 10.57
N LEU A 244 -2.59 -6.86 9.84
CA LEU A 244 -2.45 -8.25 10.22
C LEU A 244 -1.00 -8.74 10.15
N ALA A 245 -0.23 -8.27 9.15
CA ALA A 245 1.18 -8.59 9.00
C ALA A 245 2.03 -8.07 10.17
N PHE A 246 1.81 -6.81 10.58
CA PHE A 246 2.49 -6.22 11.73
C PHE A 246 2.14 -6.95 13.04
N TYR A 247 0.87 -7.32 13.21
CA TYR A 247 0.45 -8.14 14.34
C TYR A 247 1.11 -9.52 14.32
N ALA A 248 1.08 -10.22 13.17
CA ALA A 248 1.67 -11.54 13.01
C ALA A 248 3.17 -11.52 13.31
N HIS A 249 3.88 -10.54 12.77
CA HIS A 249 5.31 -10.37 13.03
C HIS A 249 5.62 -10.26 14.54
N ARG A 250 4.87 -9.46 15.28
CA ARG A 250 5.10 -9.32 16.73
C ARG A 250 4.83 -10.59 17.51
N LYS A 251 3.87 -11.41 17.08
CA LYS A 251 3.44 -12.62 17.81
C LYS A 251 4.28 -13.85 17.51
N GLU A 252 4.91 -13.88 16.34
CA GLU A 252 5.68 -15.04 15.88
C GLU A 252 7.18 -14.94 16.19
N PHE A 253 7.62 -13.78 16.64
CA PHE A 253 8.96 -13.44 17.12
C PHE A 253 8.97 -13.12 18.60
#